data_09fe17569934e2cee130d39e91bdd0ef
#
_entry.id   09fe17569934e2cee130d39e91bdd0ef
#
_cell.length_a   1.000
_cell.length_b   1.000
_cell.length_c   1.000
_cell.angle_alpha   90.00
_cell.angle_beta   90.00
_cell.angle_gamma   90.00
#
_symmetry.space_group_name_H-M   'P 1'
#
loop_
_entity.id
_entity.type
_entity.pdbx_description
1 polymer ?
#
loop_
_entity_poly.entity_id
_entity_poly.type
_entity_poly.pdbx_seq_one_letter_code
_entity_poly.pdbx_strand_id
1 'polypeptide(L)'
;MVTVLTPPGPVAYPIIASTMKRRDVKVVFEGNAEVKLNAIPLLNEVNYVLVARMLVITPGLGKKIAVWKKGSANHILLDTVLKLYSHNAEVVFTDDPAEVYKLYKEGKADSAVVTTAVTKDGLYFEDLLSAKGFYLPGICGAEGLNEDFETAYLEGIDLFKEDPEGTSEYVADNLPIYRPSTFIESIFKNSEYNLRRLDKPYVFRKA
;
A
#
# COMPACT_ATOMS: atom_id res chain seq x y z
N MET A 1 -23.55 0.55 -11.02
CA MET A 1 -22.52 -0.52 -10.90
C MET A 1 -21.16 0.06 -11.26
N VAL A 2 -20.19 -0.10 -10.39
CA VAL A 2 -18.81 0.37 -10.62
C VAL A 2 -17.86 -0.83 -10.77
N THR A 3 -16.96 -0.76 -11.75
CA THR A 3 -15.86 -1.73 -11.90
C THR A 3 -14.57 -1.12 -11.37
N VAL A 4 -13.88 -1.84 -10.49
CA VAL A 4 -12.65 -1.40 -9.83
C VAL A 4 -11.52 -2.37 -10.16
N LEU A 5 -10.47 -1.85 -10.79
CA LEU A 5 -9.23 -2.58 -11.06
C LEU A 5 -8.27 -2.36 -9.90
N THR A 6 -7.72 -3.44 -9.37
CA THR A 6 -6.80 -3.37 -8.23
C THR A 6 -5.76 -4.49 -8.26
N PRO A 7 -4.53 -4.25 -7.77
CA PRO A 7 -3.65 -5.35 -7.43
C PRO A 7 -4.20 -6.10 -6.21
N PRO A 8 -3.84 -7.38 -6.03
CA PRO A 8 -4.30 -8.18 -4.89
C PRO A 8 -3.52 -7.86 -3.59
N GLY A 9 -3.44 -6.59 -3.24
CA GLY A 9 -2.70 -6.08 -2.09
C GLY A 9 -3.55 -5.24 -1.14
N PRO A 10 -2.92 -4.59 -0.17
CA PRO A 10 -3.62 -3.88 0.92
C PRO A 10 -4.64 -2.85 0.47
N VAL A 11 -4.41 -2.15 -0.64
CA VAL A 11 -5.35 -1.15 -1.16
C VAL A 11 -6.69 -1.77 -1.59
N ALA A 12 -6.69 -3.06 -1.95
CA ALA A 12 -7.89 -3.78 -2.39
C ALA A 12 -8.80 -4.21 -1.23
N TYR A 13 -8.30 -4.31 -0.02
CA TYR A 13 -9.02 -4.97 1.06
C TYR A 13 -10.38 -4.33 1.37
N PRO A 14 -10.54 -3.01 1.50
CA PRO A 14 -11.84 -2.42 1.73
C PRO A 14 -12.83 -2.61 0.58
N ILE A 15 -12.40 -2.48 -0.68
CA ILE A 15 -13.32 -2.66 -1.80
C ILE A 15 -13.76 -4.12 -1.95
N ILE A 16 -12.90 -5.09 -1.67
CA ILE A 16 -13.28 -6.51 -1.61
C ILE A 16 -14.27 -6.73 -0.46
N ALA A 17 -14.00 -6.19 0.73
CA ALA A 17 -14.89 -6.30 1.89
C ALA A 17 -16.30 -5.77 1.58
N SER A 18 -16.41 -4.67 0.84
CA SER A 18 -17.71 -4.10 0.48
C SER A 18 -18.61 -5.07 -0.30
N THR A 19 -18.03 -6.02 -1.05
CA THR A 19 -18.78 -7.02 -1.80
C THR A 19 -19.51 -8.03 -0.92
N MET A 20 -19.25 -8.07 0.38
CA MET A 20 -20.07 -8.84 1.35
C MET A 20 -21.52 -8.37 1.31
N LYS A 21 -21.75 -7.08 1.16
CA LYS A 21 -23.10 -6.46 1.22
C LYS A 21 -23.56 -5.87 -0.11
N ARG A 22 -22.63 -5.51 -1.01
CA ARG A 22 -22.93 -4.82 -2.28
C ARG A 22 -22.86 -5.75 -3.47
N ARG A 23 -23.84 -5.63 -4.38
CA ARG A 23 -23.90 -6.35 -5.68
C ARG A 23 -23.61 -5.43 -6.87
N ASP A 24 -23.49 -4.15 -6.63
CA ASP A 24 -23.22 -3.09 -7.62
C ASP A 24 -21.72 -2.74 -7.75
N VAL A 25 -20.85 -3.50 -7.08
CA VAL A 25 -19.40 -3.37 -7.14
C VAL A 25 -18.81 -4.61 -7.78
N LYS A 26 -18.01 -4.43 -8.81
CA LYS A 26 -17.22 -5.49 -9.46
C LYS A 26 -15.73 -5.21 -9.26
N VAL A 27 -15.05 -6.10 -8.57
CA VAL A 27 -13.59 -6.03 -8.39
C VAL A 27 -12.92 -6.92 -9.41
N VAL A 28 -11.96 -6.38 -10.15
CA VAL A 28 -11.15 -7.10 -11.13
C VAL A 28 -9.66 -6.90 -10.85
N PHE A 29 -8.85 -7.92 -11.16
CA PHE A 29 -7.40 -7.89 -10.92
C PHE A 29 -6.60 -7.72 -12.22
N GLU A 30 -7.29 -7.69 -13.35
CA GLU A 30 -6.71 -7.45 -14.68
C GLU A 30 -7.74 -6.76 -15.59
N GLY A 31 -7.27 -6.17 -16.69
CA GLY A 31 -8.12 -5.49 -17.67
C GLY A 31 -8.26 -4.00 -17.40
N ASN A 32 -9.42 -3.45 -17.76
CA ASN A 32 -9.75 -2.04 -17.63
C ASN A 32 -10.92 -1.82 -16.67
N ALA A 33 -10.94 -0.69 -16.00
CA ALA A 33 -12.01 -0.32 -15.08
C ALA A 33 -12.18 1.21 -14.99
N GLU A 34 -13.31 1.64 -14.46
CA GLU A 34 -13.62 3.05 -14.23
C GLU A 34 -12.73 3.66 -13.13
N VAL A 35 -12.40 2.85 -12.13
CA VAL A 35 -11.53 3.23 -11.01
C VAL A 35 -10.37 2.23 -10.94
N LYS A 36 -9.16 2.76 -10.85
CA LYS A 36 -7.95 1.97 -10.75
C LYS A 36 -7.25 2.25 -9.43
N LEU A 37 -7.10 1.22 -8.60
CA LEU A 37 -6.33 1.29 -7.35
C LEU A 37 -4.89 0.85 -7.59
N ASN A 38 -3.95 1.49 -6.94
CA ASN A 38 -2.56 1.01 -6.86
C ASN A 38 -1.79 1.79 -5.78
N ALA A 39 -0.53 1.40 -5.59
CA ALA A 39 0.43 2.25 -4.92
C ALA A 39 0.61 3.55 -5.72
N ILE A 40 0.71 4.67 -5.02
CA ILE A 40 0.75 6.01 -5.64
C ILE A 40 1.85 6.15 -6.70
N PRO A 41 3.09 5.63 -6.50
CA PRO A 41 4.13 5.71 -7.52
C PRO A 41 3.82 4.99 -8.85
N LEU A 42 2.81 4.12 -8.87
CA LEU A 42 2.41 3.32 -10.04
C LEU A 42 1.15 3.84 -10.73
N LEU A 43 0.52 4.90 -10.22
CA LEU A 43 -0.62 5.56 -10.83
C LEU A 43 -0.16 6.72 -11.74
N ASN A 44 -0.90 6.97 -12.81
CA ASN A 44 -0.65 8.13 -13.68
C ASN A 44 -1.04 9.44 -12.97
N GLU A 45 -2.16 9.41 -12.29
CA GLU A 45 -2.64 10.48 -11.41
C GLU A 45 -3.41 9.89 -10.24
N VAL A 46 -3.52 10.64 -9.15
CA VAL A 46 -4.21 10.22 -7.94
C VAL A 46 -5.37 11.17 -7.68
N ASN A 47 -6.58 10.64 -7.72
CA ASN A 47 -7.81 11.38 -7.38
C ASN A 47 -8.24 11.14 -5.93
N TYR A 48 -7.91 9.98 -5.38
CA TYR A 48 -8.17 9.62 -3.99
C TYR A 48 -6.91 9.08 -3.31
N VAL A 49 -6.66 9.52 -2.09
CA VAL A 49 -5.70 8.87 -1.18
C VAL A 49 -6.46 7.90 -0.31
N LEU A 50 -6.01 6.64 -0.27
CA LEU A 50 -6.74 5.54 0.36
C LEU A 50 -6.00 4.93 1.55
N VAL A 51 -4.68 4.76 1.45
CA VAL A 51 -3.87 4.16 2.50
C VAL A 51 -2.62 5.00 2.73
N ALA A 52 -2.37 5.35 3.97
CA ALA A 52 -1.18 6.06 4.42
C ALA A 52 -0.49 5.29 5.57
N ARG A 53 0.77 5.60 5.81
CA ARG A 53 1.57 5.07 6.92
C ARG A 53 1.58 3.53 6.94
N MET A 54 1.76 2.95 5.78
CA MET A 54 1.77 1.51 5.58
C MET A 54 3.18 0.93 5.42
N LEU A 55 4.14 1.73 4.99
CA LEU A 55 5.51 1.31 4.72
C LEU A 55 6.50 2.02 5.62
N VAL A 56 7.47 1.25 6.12
CA VAL A 56 8.58 1.74 6.93
C VAL A 56 9.91 1.20 6.42
N ILE A 57 10.98 1.94 6.67
CA ILE A 57 12.35 1.45 6.58
C ILE A 57 12.79 1.14 8.00
N THR A 58 12.95 -0.13 8.32
CA THR A 58 13.34 -0.58 9.67
C THR A 58 14.80 -1.01 9.72
N PRO A 59 15.57 -0.67 10.76
CA PRO A 59 15.28 0.30 11.82
C PRO A 59 15.43 1.74 11.36
N GLY A 60 16.00 1.98 10.21
CA GLY A 60 16.27 3.25 9.55
C GLY A 60 17.13 3.06 8.30
N LEU A 61 17.72 4.13 7.77
CA LEU A 61 18.57 4.07 6.56
C LEU A 61 19.91 3.40 6.88
N GLY A 62 20.09 2.18 6.42
CA GLY A 62 21.34 1.42 6.52
C GLY A 62 22.20 1.54 5.27
N LYS A 63 23.36 0.87 5.28
CA LYS A 63 24.27 0.78 4.11
C LYS A 63 23.84 -0.30 3.12
N LYS A 64 23.10 -1.28 3.58
CA LYS A 64 22.56 -2.39 2.79
C LYS A 64 21.10 -2.57 3.13
N ILE A 65 20.21 -2.30 2.17
CA ILE A 65 18.77 -2.22 2.40
C ILE A 65 18.06 -3.28 1.57
N ALA A 66 17.35 -4.19 2.24
CA ALA A 66 16.52 -5.18 1.59
C ALA A 66 15.18 -4.56 1.17
N VAL A 67 14.75 -4.86 -0.05
CA VAL A 67 13.49 -4.38 -0.63
C VAL A 67 12.90 -5.44 -1.56
N TRP A 68 11.57 -5.44 -1.64
CA TRP A 68 10.86 -6.31 -2.56
C TRP A 68 11.00 -5.83 -3.99
N LYS A 69 11.27 -6.75 -4.88
CA LYS A 69 11.19 -6.72 -6.35
C LYS A 69 11.58 -5.38 -7.01
N LYS A 70 12.57 -5.44 -7.86
CA LYS A 70 13.01 -4.29 -8.67
C LYS A 70 11.85 -3.73 -9.51
N GLY A 71 11.66 -2.41 -9.47
CA GLY A 71 10.57 -1.72 -10.18
C GLY A 71 9.24 -1.68 -9.41
N SER A 72 9.15 -2.32 -8.24
CA SER A 72 7.97 -2.19 -7.37
C SER A 72 7.84 -0.77 -6.81
N ALA A 73 6.65 -0.44 -6.30
CA ALA A 73 6.44 0.84 -5.60
C ALA A 73 7.41 1.02 -4.42
N ASN A 74 7.69 -0.06 -3.68
CA ASN A 74 8.64 -0.05 -2.56
C ASN A 74 10.05 0.36 -3.02
N HIS A 75 10.50 -0.18 -4.15
CA HIS A 75 11.78 0.19 -4.75
C HIS A 75 11.78 1.65 -5.23
N ILE A 76 10.73 2.10 -5.90
CA ILE A 76 10.62 3.48 -6.40
C ILE A 76 10.65 4.48 -5.25
N LEU A 77 9.94 4.21 -4.16
CA LEU A 77 9.95 5.04 -2.96
C LEU A 77 11.31 5.06 -2.28
N LEU A 78 11.95 3.89 -2.15
CA LEU A 78 13.30 3.79 -1.59
C LEU A 78 14.32 4.58 -2.42
N ASP A 79 14.32 4.41 -3.74
CA ASP A 79 15.21 5.13 -4.65
C ASP A 79 15.03 6.66 -4.53
N THR A 80 13.78 7.12 -4.40
CA THR A 80 13.47 8.53 -4.18
C THR A 80 14.06 9.05 -2.86
N VAL A 81 13.89 8.30 -1.78
CA VAL A 81 14.49 8.65 -0.46
C VAL A 81 16.01 8.69 -0.56
N LEU A 82 16.64 7.67 -1.13
CA LEU A 82 18.10 7.60 -1.23
C LEU A 82 18.68 8.79 -1.99
N LYS A 83 18.04 9.19 -3.09
CA LYS A 83 18.45 10.37 -3.87
C LYS A 83 18.29 11.68 -3.09
N LEU A 84 17.15 11.90 -2.45
CA LEU A 84 16.88 13.14 -1.69
C LEU A 84 17.80 13.30 -0.48
N TYR A 85 18.22 12.20 0.13
CA TYR A 85 19.14 12.19 1.25
C TYR A 85 20.61 12.12 0.84
N SER A 86 20.90 11.97 -0.47
CA SER A 86 22.27 11.67 -0.96
C SER A 86 22.89 10.50 -0.20
N HIS A 87 22.04 9.51 0.15
CA HIS A 87 22.43 8.35 0.92
C HIS A 87 22.85 7.21 -0.01
N ASN A 88 24.11 6.82 0.09
CA ASN A 88 24.64 5.73 -0.72
C ASN A 88 24.42 4.40 0.00
N ALA A 89 23.60 3.54 -0.59
CA ALA A 89 23.28 2.22 -0.04
C ALA A 89 23.29 1.16 -1.15
N GLU A 90 23.71 -0.06 -0.79
CA GLU A 90 23.47 -1.25 -1.60
C GLU A 90 22.02 -1.68 -1.44
N VAL A 91 21.29 -1.83 -2.53
CA VAL A 91 19.91 -2.30 -2.51
C VAL A 91 19.87 -3.78 -2.86
N VAL A 92 19.30 -4.58 -1.95
CA VAL A 92 19.17 -6.04 -2.10
C VAL A 92 17.71 -6.36 -2.42
N PHE A 93 17.49 -6.96 -3.58
CA PHE A 93 16.15 -7.33 -4.04
C PHE A 93 15.83 -8.79 -3.70
N THR A 94 14.56 -9.05 -3.40
CA THR A 94 14.00 -10.39 -3.32
C THR A 94 12.63 -10.40 -3.99
N ASP A 95 12.29 -11.51 -4.63
CA ASP A 95 10.99 -11.68 -5.28
C ASP A 95 9.89 -12.13 -4.30
N ASP A 96 10.27 -12.57 -3.11
CA ASP A 96 9.34 -12.94 -2.05
C ASP A 96 9.27 -11.83 -0.98
N PRO A 97 8.11 -11.18 -0.79
CA PRO A 97 7.94 -10.15 0.24
C PRO A 97 8.27 -10.65 1.66
N ALA A 98 8.05 -11.93 1.95
CA ALA A 98 8.36 -12.53 3.25
C ALA A 98 9.87 -12.60 3.54
N GLU A 99 10.70 -12.69 2.49
CA GLU A 99 12.15 -12.75 2.62
C GLU A 99 12.78 -11.38 2.97
N VAL A 100 12.12 -10.27 2.69
CA VAL A 100 12.69 -8.92 2.92
C VAL A 100 13.08 -8.73 4.38
N TYR A 101 12.17 -8.95 5.30
CA TYR A 101 12.42 -8.80 6.74
C TYR A 101 13.38 -9.85 7.27
N LYS A 102 13.33 -11.06 6.73
CA LYS A 102 14.22 -12.16 7.09
C LYS A 102 15.68 -11.82 6.78
N LEU A 103 15.98 -11.21 5.62
CA LEU A 103 17.32 -10.75 5.28
C LEU A 103 17.89 -9.78 6.34
N TYR A 104 17.05 -8.86 6.82
CA TYR A 104 17.43 -7.98 7.92
C TYR A 104 17.64 -8.74 9.24
N LYS A 105 16.71 -9.61 9.63
CA LYS A 105 16.81 -10.37 10.88
C LYS A 105 18.01 -11.32 10.93
N GLU A 106 18.44 -11.84 9.78
CA GLU A 106 19.61 -12.73 9.65
C GLU A 106 20.94 -11.95 9.49
N GLY A 107 20.89 -10.60 9.53
CA GLY A 107 22.10 -9.77 9.37
C GLY A 107 22.66 -9.73 7.94
N LYS A 108 21.89 -10.18 6.94
CA LYS A 108 22.24 -10.13 5.51
C LYS A 108 21.98 -8.75 4.89
N ALA A 109 21.19 -7.94 5.57
CA ALA A 109 20.96 -6.53 5.28
C ALA A 109 20.94 -5.73 6.60
N ASP A 110 21.28 -4.44 6.54
CA ASP A 110 21.26 -3.55 7.71
C ASP A 110 19.87 -2.98 7.98
N SER A 111 19.04 -2.96 6.93
CA SER A 111 17.69 -2.40 6.95
C SER A 111 16.79 -3.15 5.99
N ALA A 112 15.48 -2.99 6.18
CA ALA A 112 14.46 -3.56 5.32
C ALA A 112 13.30 -2.60 5.10
N VAL A 113 12.78 -2.55 3.88
CA VAL A 113 11.52 -1.88 3.54
C VAL A 113 10.39 -2.87 3.72
N VAL A 114 9.56 -2.65 4.72
CA VAL A 114 8.47 -3.56 5.09
C VAL A 114 7.16 -2.83 5.36
N THR A 115 6.06 -3.58 5.34
CA THR A 115 4.76 -3.05 5.75
C THR A 115 4.64 -3.02 7.27
N THR A 116 3.74 -2.20 7.76
CA THR A 116 3.40 -2.09 9.19
C THR A 116 2.76 -3.37 9.77
N ALA A 117 2.34 -4.32 8.92
CA ALA A 117 1.97 -5.65 9.38
C ALA A 117 3.14 -6.44 9.96
N VAL A 118 4.37 -6.17 9.50
CA VAL A 118 5.60 -6.82 9.97
C VAL A 118 6.14 -6.11 11.21
N THR A 119 6.31 -4.80 11.14
CA THR A 119 6.75 -3.97 12.26
C THR A 119 6.34 -2.52 12.04
N LYS A 120 6.10 -1.81 13.15
CA LYS A 120 5.90 -0.35 13.15
C LYS A 120 7.18 0.40 13.52
N ASP A 121 8.23 -0.33 13.88
CA ASP A 121 9.52 0.27 14.26
C ASP A 121 10.31 0.64 13.00
N GLY A 122 10.50 1.92 12.80
CA GLY A 122 11.23 2.41 11.64
C GLY A 122 10.81 3.81 11.21
N LEU A 123 11.27 4.21 10.04
CA LEU A 123 11.00 5.50 9.45
C LEU A 123 9.93 5.36 8.36
N TYR A 124 8.84 6.11 8.49
CA TYR A 124 7.78 6.14 7.49
C TYR A 124 8.21 6.92 6.24
N PHE A 125 7.86 6.45 5.07
CA PHE A 125 8.21 7.12 3.81
C PHE A 125 7.63 8.52 3.69
N GLU A 126 6.40 8.73 4.13
CA GLU A 126 5.75 10.04 4.13
C GLU A 126 6.57 11.06 4.95
N ASP A 127 7.08 10.64 6.11
CA ASP A 127 7.89 11.51 6.99
C ASP A 127 9.28 11.78 6.39
N LEU A 128 9.94 10.76 5.86
CA LEU A 128 11.25 10.90 5.21
C LEU A 128 11.20 11.86 4.02
N LEU A 129 10.18 11.71 3.18
CA LEU A 129 10.03 12.54 1.99
C LEU A 129 9.62 13.96 2.35
N SER A 130 8.69 14.13 3.30
CA SER A 130 8.26 15.45 3.79
C SER A 130 9.40 16.25 4.41
N ALA A 131 10.31 15.62 5.14
CA ALA A 131 11.48 16.26 5.72
C ALA A 131 12.43 16.86 4.65
N LYS A 132 12.34 16.42 3.42
CA LYS A 132 13.08 16.92 2.26
C LYS A 132 12.23 17.78 1.32
N GLY A 133 11.06 18.20 1.77
CA GLY A 133 10.15 19.03 0.96
C GLY A 133 9.46 18.28 -0.18
N PHE A 134 9.51 16.94 -0.17
CA PHE A 134 8.81 16.11 -1.13
C PHE A 134 7.48 15.66 -0.55
N TYR A 135 6.36 16.13 -1.13
CA TYR A 135 5.04 15.76 -0.63
C TYR A 135 4.60 14.41 -1.20
N LEU A 136 4.34 13.46 -0.30
CA LEU A 136 3.70 12.18 -0.59
C LEU A 136 2.41 12.09 0.26
N PRO A 137 1.23 12.14 -0.37
CA PRO A 137 -0.04 12.19 0.39
C PRO A 137 -0.43 10.88 1.08
N GLY A 138 0.18 9.79 0.70
CA GLY A 138 -0.05 8.44 1.20
C GLY A 138 0.72 7.41 0.37
N ILE A 139 0.51 6.14 0.66
CA ILE A 139 1.19 5.04 -0.06
C ILE A 139 0.34 4.50 -1.20
N CYS A 140 -0.97 4.37 -1.00
CA CYS A 140 -1.89 3.87 -2.01
C CYS A 140 -3.02 4.86 -2.27
N GLY A 141 -3.50 4.85 -3.50
CA GLY A 141 -4.56 5.72 -3.93
C GLY A 141 -5.39 5.13 -5.07
N ALA A 142 -6.22 5.97 -5.66
CA ALA A 142 -7.05 5.62 -6.80
C ALA A 142 -7.00 6.70 -7.88
N GLU A 143 -7.02 6.23 -9.12
CA GLU A 143 -7.23 6.99 -10.34
C GLU A 143 -8.68 6.80 -10.82
N GLY A 144 -9.35 7.89 -11.19
CA GLY A 144 -10.76 7.91 -11.60
C GLY A 144 -11.71 8.34 -10.49
N LEU A 145 -12.65 9.23 -10.81
CA LEU A 145 -13.67 9.75 -9.89
C LEU A 145 -14.98 8.99 -10.05
N ASN A 146 -15.52 8.45 -8.95
CA ASN A 146 -16.76 7.70 -8.97
C ASN A 146 -17.39 7.65 -7.56
N GLU A 147 -18.63 8.14 -7.40
CA GLU A 147 -19.32 8.21 -6.11
C GLU A 147 -19.74 6.84 -5.56
N ASP A 148 -20.08 5.89 -6.45
CA ASP A 148 -20.40 4.53 -6.02
C ASP A 148 -19.15 3.84 -5.42
N PHE A 149 -17.99 4.11 -6.01
CA PHE A 149 -16.71 3.66 -5.47
C PHE A 149 -16.43 4.28 -4.09
N GLU A 150 -16.63 5.60 -3.94
CA GLU A 150 -16.41 6.28 -2.66
C GLU A 150 -17.23 5.62 -1.56
N THR A 151 -18.53 5.45 -1.81
CA THR A 151 -19.44 4.82 -0.85
C THR A 151 -19.00 3.39 -0.52
N ALA A 152 -18.71 2.60 -1.53
CA ALA A 152 -18.31 1.20 -1.35
C ALA A 152 -17.01 1.06 -0.57
N TYR A 153 -16.00 1.88 -0.88
CA TYR A 153 -14.71 1.82 -0.19
C TYR A 153 -14.84 2.18 1.30
N LEU A 154 -15.61 3.21 1.61
CA LEU A 154 -15.90 3.61 3.00
C LEU A 154 -16.68 2.53 3.76
N GLU A 155 -17.69 1.93 3.13
CA GLU A 155 -18.41 0.78 3.73
C GLU A 155 -17.48 -0.39 4.02
N GLY A 156 -16.52 -0.67 3.12
CA GLY A 156 -15.51 -1.70 3.36
C GLY A 156 -14.60 -1.39 4.55
N ILE A 157 -14.21 -0.14 4.72
CA ILE A 157 -13.47 0.31 5.91
C ILE A 157 -14.30 0.10 7.18
N ASP A 158 -15.59 0.45 7.16
CA ASP A 158 -16.47 0.29 8.31
C ASP A 158 -16.67 -1.19 8.67
N LEU A 159 -16.77 -2.07 7.68
CA LEU A 159 -16.83 -3.53 7.93
C LEU A 159 -15.60 -4.05 8.69
N PHE A 160 -14.40 -3.60 8.32
CA PHE A 160 -13.19 -3.94 9.06
C PHE A 160 -13.18 -3.42 10.49
N LYS A 161 -13.78 -2.25 10.74
CA LYS A 161 -13.89 -1.68 12.09
C LYS A 161 -14.92 -2.42 12.95
N GLU A 162 -16.02 -2.85 12.33
CA GLU A 162 -17.10 -3.57 13.02
C GLU A 162 -16.72 -5.01 13.35
N ASP A 163 -16.12 -5.72 12.41
CA ASP A 163 -15.71 -7.12 12.55
C ASP A 163 -14.36 -7.35 11.82
N PRO A 164 -13.23 -7.04 12.48
CA PRO A 164 -11.91 -7.18 11.86
C PRO A 164 -11.58 -8.61 11.44
N GLU A 165 -11.90 -9.60 12.28
CA GLU A 165 -11.59 -11.01 12.03
C GLU A 165 -12.41 -11.55 10.85
N GLY A 166 -13.74 -11.49 10.95
CA GLY A 166 -14.62 -12.02 9.90
C GLY A 166 -14.44 -11.30 8.56
N THR A 167 -14.21 -9.98 8.57
CA THR A 167 -13.94 -9.23 7.34
C THR A 167 -12.60 -9.63 6.72
N SER A 168 -11.57 -9.82 7.54
CA SER A 168 -10.25 -10.27 7.06
C SER A 168 -10.29 -11.68 6.47
N GLU A 169 -11.06 -12.60 7.05
CA GLU A 169 -11.29 -13.93 6.51
C GLU A 169 -12.01 -13.86 5.15
N TYR A 170 -13.08 -13.08 5.06
CA TYR A 170 -13.78 -12.89 3.79
C TYR A 170 -12.87 -12.33 2.69
N VAL A 171 -12.07 -11.33 3.01
CA VAL A 171 -11.12 -10.75 2.04
C VAL A 171 -10.08 -11.78 1.62
N ALA A 172 -9.52 -12.55 2.57
CA ALA A 172 -8.55 -13.62 2.27
C ALA A 172 -9.12 -14.65 1.28
N ASP A 173 -10.37 -15.05 1.47
CA ASP A 173 -11.06 -16.03 0.61
C ASP A 173 -11.39 -15.49 -0.80
N ASN A 174 -11.44 -14.16 -0.96
CA ASN A 174 -11.78 -13.50 -2.22
C ASN A 174 -10.56 -12.87 -2.93
N LEU A 175 -9.35 -13.05 -2.42
CA LEU A 175 -8.12 -12.68 -3.11
C LEU A 175 -7.69 -13.77 -4.11
N PRO A 176 -7.12 -13.39 -5.27
CA PRO A 176 -6.60 -14.35 -6.26
C PRO A 176 -5.26 -14.97 -5.84
N ILE A 177 -4.69 -14.52 -4.73
CA ILE A 177 -3.44 -15.01 -4.16
C ILE A 177 -3.64 -15.32 -2.68
N TYR A 178 -2.85 -16.25 -2.16
CA TYR A 178 -2.90 -16.56 -0.74
C TYR A 178 -2.34 -15.42 0.11
N ARG A 179 -3.14 -14.98 1.08
CA ARG A 179 -2.72 -14.11 2.19
C ARG A 179 -3.43 -14.57 3.47
N PRO A 180 -2.69 -14.77 4.56
CA PRO A 180 -3.32 -15.08 5.85
C PRO A 180 -4.28 -13.96 6.27
N SER A 181 -5.44 -14.30 6.79
CA SER A 181 -6.40 -13.31 7.32
C SER A 181 -5.80 -12.48 8.46
N THR A 182 -4.92 -13.08 9.26
CA THR A 182 -4.16 -12.38 10.32
C THR A 182 -3.24 -11.29 9.79
N PHE A 183 -2.63 -11.48 8.61
CA PHE A 183 -1.86 -10.43 7.94
C PHE A 183 -2.75 -9.27 7.49
N ILE A 184 -3.91 -9.58 6.89
CA ILE A 184 -4.89 -8.58 6.42
C ILE A 184 -5.39 -7.75 7.60
N GLU A 185 -5.78 -8.40 8.70
CA GLU A 185 -6.19 -7.72 9.92
C GLU A 185 -5.09 -6.81 10.48
N SER A 186 -3.87 -7.31 10.54
CA SER A 186 -2.71 -6.58 11.08
C SER A 186 -2.38 -5.35 10.24
N ILE A 187 -2.37 -5.44 8.91
CA ILE A 187 -2.08 -4.30 8.05
C ILE A 187 -3.18 -3.24 8.14
N PHE A 188 -4.43 -3.65 8.21
CA PHE A 188 -5.54 -2.72 8.39
C PHE A 188 -5.44 -1.98 9.74
N LYS A 189 -5.16 -2.69 10.82
CA LYS A 189 -5.02 -2.13 12.17
C LYS A 189 -3.85 -1.16 12.28
N ASN A 190 -2.73 -1.46 11.62
CA ASN A 190 -1.46 -0.74 11.80
C ASN A 190 -1.20 0.34 10.75
N SER A 191 -2.07 0.49 9.76
CA SER A 191 -2.00 1.52 8.72
C SER A 191 -3.19 2.46 8.82
N GLU A 192 -3.12 3.58 8.12
CA GLU A 192 -4.21 4.54 8.07
C GLU A 192 -5.03 4.31 6.78
N TYR A 193 -6.20 3.72 6.93
CA TYR A 193 -7.19 3.54 5.87
C TYR A 193 -8.24 4.64 5.93
N ASN A 194 -8.44 5.31 4.82
CA ASN A 194 -9.49 6.33 4.64
C ASN A 194 -9.82 6.48 3.16
N LEU A 195 -10.74 7.35 2.83
CA LEU A 195 -10.93 7.82 1.47
C LEU A 195 -10.90 9.35 1.50
N ARG A 196 -9.84 9.92 0.95
CA ARG A 196 -9.68 11.37 0.84
C ARG A 196 -9.63 11.77 -0.62
N ARG A 197 -10.70 12.38 -1.10
CA ARG A 197 -10.74 12.97 -2.44
C ARG A 197 -9.85 14.21 -2.47
N LEU A 198 -9.03 14.32 -3.51
CA LEU A 198 -8.15 15.46 -3.72
C LEU A 198 -8.86 16.51 -4.58
N ASP A 199 -8.69 17.81 -4.24
CA ASP A 199 -9.24 18.92 -5.02
C ASP A 199 -8.60 19.02 -6.41
N LYS A 200 -7.31 18.66 -6.48
CA LYS A 200 -6.55 18.54 -7.72
C LYS A 200 -5.86 17.18 -7.77
N PRO A 201 -5.81 16.51 -8.93
CA PRO A 201 -5.06 15.27 -9.08
C PRO A 201 -3.61 15.43 -8.65
N TYR A 202 -3.11 14.46 -7.89
CA TYR A 202 -1.70 14.37 -7.52
C TYR A 202 -0.96 13.49 -8.52
N VAL A 203 0.23 13.91 -8.93
CA VAL A 203 1.11 13.12 -9.79
C VAL A 203 2.42 12.89 -9.07
N PHE A 204 2.77 11.62 -8.85
CA PHE A 204 4.06 11.24 -8.29
C PHE A 204 5.15 11.45 -9.34
N ARG A 205 6.15 12.25 -9.00
CA ARG A 205 7.34 12.48 -9.85
C ARG A 205 8.56 12.04 -9.08
N LYS A 206 9.27 11.06 -9.64
CA LYS A 206 10.55 10.61 -9.07
C LYS A 206 11.50 11.79 -8.88
N ALA A 207 12.20 11.77 -7.78
CA ALA A 207 13.28 12.71 -7.53
C ALA A 207 14.46 12.48 -8.49
#